data_df2f376826cc11bad65842bcd72876e7
#
_entry.id   df2f376826cc11bad65842bcd72876e7
#
_cell.length_a   1.000
_cell.length_b   1.000
_cell.length_c   1.000
_cell.angle_alpha   90.00
_cell.angle_beta   90.00
_cell.angle_gamma   90.00
#
_symmetry.space_group_name_H-M   'P 1'
#
loop_
_entity.id
_entity.type
_entity.pdbx_description
1 polymer ?
#
loop_
_entity_poly.entity_id
_entity_poly.type
_entity_poly.pdbx_seq_one_letter_code
_entity_poly.pdbx_strand_id
1 'polypeptide(L)'
;MSREKAQEEITLLGKKEVRYHYDYCPEILETFENRHPQNDYWVKFNCPEFTALCPITGQPDYATIYISYVPSEKMVESKSLKLYLVSFRNHGDFHEDVVNVIMKDLIRLMDPKYIEVWGKFLPRGGISIDPYANYGRPGTKFEQLAWHRSEEHTSEL
;
A
#
# COMPACT_ATOMS: atom_id res chain seq x y z
N MET A 1 -18.45 16.19 -7.43
CA MET A 1 -17.47 16.23 -8.53
C MET A 1 -18.01 15.42 -9.70
N SER A 2 -17.91 15.92 -10.92
CA SER A 2 -18.31 15.18 -12.12
C SER A 2 -17.30 14.07 -12.45
N ARG A 3 -17.74 13.04 -13.20
CA ARG A 3 -16.84 12.00 -13.72
C ARG A 3 -15.64 12.57 -14.48
N GLU A 4 -15.86 13.68 -15.21
CA GLU A 4 -14.83 14.37 -15.99
C GLU A 4 -13.71 14.95 -15.09
N LYS A 5 -14.04 15.60 -13.98
CA LYS A 5 -13.04 16.12 -13.04
C LYS A 5 -12.19 15.01 -12.40
N ALA A 6 -12.81 13.88 -12.06
CA ALA A 6 -12.07 12.74 -11.53
C ALA A 6 -11.09 12.14 -12.55
N GLN A 7 -11.43 12.21 -13.85
CA GLN A 7 -10.55 11.75 -14.92
C GLN A 7 -9.41 12.75 -15.21
N GLU A 8 -9.63 14.03 -15.02
CA GLU A 8 -8.58 15.06 -15.18
C GLU A 8 -7.48 14.96 -14.12
N GLU A 9 -7.81 14.48 -12.91
CA GLU A 9 -6.85 14.29 -11.84
C GLU A 9 -5.97 13.04 -12.04
N ILE A 10 -6.36 12.11 -12.91
CA ILE A 10 -5.67 10.85 -13.15
C ILE A 10 -4.94 10.90 -14.48
N THR A 11 -3.63 11.06 -14.43
CA THR A 11 -2.81 11.24 -15.63
C THR A 11 -2.39 9.94 -16.29
N LEU A 12 -2.25 8.83 -15.52
CA LEU A 12 -1.72 7.57 -16.02
C LEU A 12 -2.74 6.71 -16.76
N LEU A 13 -4.03 6.75 -16.39
CA LEU A 13 -5.08 5.92 -17.01
C LEU A 13 -5.33 6.24 -18.48
N GLY A 14 -5.09 7.47 -18.93
CA GLY A 14 -5.30 7.91 -20.30
C GLY A 14 -4.06 7.87 -21.21
N LYS A 15 -2.88 7.53 -20.66
CA LYS A 15 -1.64 7.54 -21.42
C LYS A 15 -1.41 6.20 -22.12
N LYS A 16 -1.05 6.26 -23.42
CA LYS A 16 -0.67 5.08 -24.21
C LYS A 16 0.71 4.54 -23.84
N GLU A 17 1.63 5.42 -23.45
CA GLU A 17 2.98 5.06 -23.03
C GLU A 17 3.08 5.13 -21.51
N VAL A 18 3.51 4.03 -20.92
CA VAL A 18 3.74 3.91 -19.48
C VAL A 18 5.18 3.50 -19.26
N ARG A 19 5.92 4.31 -18.48
CA ARG A 19 7.26 3.95 -18.05
C ARG A 19 7.20 3.19 -16.75
N TYR A 20 7.86 2.03 -16.71
CA TYR A 20 8.10 1.29 -15.49
C TYR A 20 9.39 1.76 -14.85
N HIS A 21 9.35 2.01 -13.54
CA HIS A 21 10.51 2.26 -12.72
C HIS A 21 10.79 0.98 -11.91
N TYR A 22 12.02 0.52 -11.92
CA TYR A 22 12.44 -0.67 -11.18
C TYR A 22 13.25 -0.32 -9.93
N ASP A 23 13.49 0.97 -9.71
CA ASP A 23 14.02 1.52 -8.48
C ASP A 23 12.91 2.28 -7.75
N TYR A 24 12.95 2.23 -6.43
CA TYR A 24 11.93 2.82 -5.57
C TYR A 24 11.56 4.25 -6.01
N CYS A 25 10.28 4.46 -6.31
CA CYS A 25 9.79 5.71 -6.87
C CYS A 25 8.39 6.06 -6.32
N PRO A 26 8.29 6.64 -5.11
CA PRO A 26 7.01 7.01 -4.52
C PRO A 26 6.31 8.16 -5.25
N GLU A 27 7.04 8.98 -6.02
CA GLU A 27 6.52 10.12 -6.76
C GLU A 27 5.53 9.72 -7.86
N ILE A 28 5.51 8.45 -8.23
CA ILE A 28 4.61 7.93 -9.27
C ILE A 28 3.15 7.84 -8.79
N LEU A 29 2.94 7.80 -7.48
CA LEU A 29 1.62 7.67 -6.89
C LEU A 29 0.73 8.87 -7.19
N GLU A 30 -0.51 8.60 -7.57
CA GLU A 30 -1.53 9.60 -7.86
C GLU A 30 -2.77 9.37 -7.00
N THR A 31 -3.55 10.43 -6.80
CA THR A 31 -4.79 10.38 -6.05
C THR A 31 -5.94 10.93 -6.87
N PHE A 32 -7.15 10.57 -6.45
CA PHE A 32 -8.40 11.19 -6.88
C PHE A 32 -9.30 11.43 -5.68
N GLU A 33 -10.29 12.29 -5.84
CA GLU A 33 -11.20 12.66 -4.75
C GLU A 33 -12.12 11.52 -4.34
N ASN A 34 -12.23 11.30 -3.03
CA ASN A 34 -13.27 10.45 -2.46
C ASN A 34 -14.61 11.19 -2.50
N ARG A 35 -15.60 10.62 -3.18
CA ARG A 35 -16.95 11.21 -3.29
C ARG A 35 -17.83 10.95 -2.08
N HIS A 36 -17.42 10.08 -1.17
CA HIS A 36 -18.18 9.66 0.00
C HIS A 36 -17.35 9.78 1.28
N PRO A 37 -16.81 10.99 1.58
CA PRO A 37 -15.92 11.14 2.74
C PRO A 37 -16.63 10.98 4.09
N GLN A 38 -17.96 11.05 4.11
CA GLN A 38 -18.77 10.85 5.32
C GLN A 38 -19.01 9.37 5.63
N ASN A 39 -18.79 8.48 4.67
CA ASN A 39 -18.95 7.04 4.84
C ASN A 39 -17.63 6.41 5.26
N ASP A 40 -17.68 5.55 6.25
CA ASP A 40 -16.54 4.75 6.65
C ASP A 40 -16.61 3.40 5.94
N TYR A 41 -15.98 3.32 4.78
CA TYR A 41 -15.94 2.11 3.98
C TYR A 41 -14.49 1.68 3.72
N TRP A 42 -14.32 0.42 3.41
CA TRP A 42 -13.01 -0.17 3.16
C TRP A 42 -12.70 -0.25 1.67
N VAL A 43 -11.47 0.08 1.32
CA VAL A 43 -10.87 -0.23 0.02
C VAL A 43 -9.76 -1.23 0.26
N LYS A 44 -9.79 -2.36 -0.44
CA LYS A 44 -8.82 -3.45 -0.29
C LYS A 44 -8.12 -3.74 -1.61
N PHE A 45 -6.79 -3.82 -1.56
CA PHE A 45 -5.97 -4.25 -2.68
C PHE A 45 -5.26 -5.55 -2.34
N ASN A 46 -5.36 -6.52 -3.24
CA ASN A 46 -4.56 -7.74 -3.21
C ASN A 46 -3.50 -7.65 -4.30
N CYS A 47 -2.23 -7.66 -3.92
CA CYS A 47 -1.12 -7.44 -4.84
C CYS A 47 -0.19 -8.68 -4.82
N PRO A 48 -0.54 -9.75 -5.59
CA PRO A 48 0.14 -11.03 -5.49
C PRO A 48 1.46 -11.12 -6.26
N GLU A 49 1.81 -10.11 -7.03
CA GLU A 49 2.99 -10.11 -7.90
C GLU A 49 4.13 -9.22 -7.37
N PHE A 50 4.12 -8.91 -6.07
CA PHE A 50 5.16 -8.06 -5.49
C PHE A 50 6.51 -8.76 -5.46
N THR A 51 7.56 -8.04 -5.82
CA THR A 51 8.94 -8.49 -5.69
C THR A 51 9.88 -7.33 -5.31
N ALA A 52 10.85 -7.64 -4.48
CA ALA A 52 11.93 -6.74 -4.07
C ALA A 52 13.22 -7.56 -3.94
N LEU A 53 14.33 -6.92 -3.65
CA LEU A 53 15.60 -7.62 -3.47
C LEU A 53 15.98 -7.73 -1.99
N CYS A 54 16.59 -8.85 -1.63
CA CYS A 54 17.24 -8.95 -0.34
C CYS A 54 18.44 -7.98 -0.31
N PRO A 55 18.56 -7.07 0.68
CA PRO A 55 19.63 -6.09 0.70
C PRO A 55 21.01 -6.72 0.96
N ILE A 56 21.05 -7.95 1.46
CA ILE A 56 22.31 -8.66 1.77
C ILE A 56 22.77 -9.50 0.60
N THR A 57 21.89 -10.31 0.01
CA THR A 57 22.24 -11.29 -1.03
C THR A 57 21.92 -10.84 -2.45
N GLY A 58 21.06 -9.81 -2.61
CA GLY A 58 20.55 -9.40 -3.91
C GLY A 58 19.56 -10.39 -4.52
N GLN A 59 19.19 -11.44 -3.81
CA GLN A 59 18.22 -12.43 -4.28
C GLN A 59 16.81 -11.84 -4.27
N PRO A 60 15.97 -12.11 -5.30
CA PRO A 60 14.58 -11.63 -5.30
C PRO A 60 13.75 -12.26 -4.20
N ASP A 61 12.98 -11.42 -3.52
CA ASP A 61 11.93 -11.82 -2.62
C ASP A 61 10.58 -11.61 -3.30
N TYR A 62 9.65 -12.54 -3.11
CA TYR A 62 8.30 -12.47 -3.67
C TYR A 62 7.27 -12.45 -2.55
N ALA A 63 6.22 -11.67 -2.73
CA ALA A 63 5.16 -11.56 -1.74
C ALA A 63 3.81 -11.26 -2.37
N THR A 64 2.77 -11.57 -1.61
CA THR A 64 1.46 -10.93 -1.77
C THR A 64 1.38 -9.78 -0.77
N ILE A 65 1.13 -8.58 -1.26
CA ILE A 65 0.91 -7.40 -0.41
C ILE A 65 -0.59 -7.13 -0.34
N TYR A 66 -1.12 -7.10 0.88
CA TYR A 66 -2.51 -6.74 1.15
C TYR A 66 -2.55 -5.33 1.72
N ILE A 67 -3.26 -4.44 1.06
CA ILE A 67 -3.45 -3.05 1.49
C ILE A 67 -4.93 -2.85 1.73
N SER A 68 -5.30 -2.44 2.92
CA SER A 68 -6.70 -2.13 3.26
C SER A 68 -6.74 -0.77 3.94
N TYR A 69 -7.64 0.11 3.50
CA TYR A 69 -7.74 1.43 4.11
C TYR A 69 -9.19 1.96 4.10
N VAL A 70 -9.44 2.89 4.99
CA VAL A 70 -10.66 3.69 5.04
C VAL A 70 -10.30 5.10 4.57
N PRO A 71 -10.77 5.52 3.39
CA PRO A 71 -10.37 6.80 2.83
C PRO A 71 -10.99 7.98 3.57
N SER A 72 -10.26 9.09 3.61
CA SER A 72 -10.77 10.41 3.97
C SER A 72 -11.11 11.18 2.69
N GLU A 73 -10.39 12.25 2.39
CA GLU A 73 -10.66 13.09 1.22
C GLU A 73 -10.10 12.53 -0.08
N LYS A 74 -9.03 11.73 -0.01
CA LYS A 74 -8.26 11.25 -1.16
C LYS A 74 -8.25 9.73 -1.21
N MET A 75 -8.23 9.22 -2.45
CA MET A 75 -8.06 7.80 -2.73
C MET A 75 -6.87 7.60 -3.65
N VAL A 76 -6.12 6.50 -3.45
CA VAL A 76 -5.02 6.16 -4.35
C VAL A 76 -5.55 5.61 -5.68
N GLU A 77 -4.95 6.07 -6.78
CA GLU A 77 -5.29 5.59 -8.11
C GLU A 77 -4.57 4.24 -8.35
N SER A 78 -5.32 3.23 -8.83
CA SER A 78 -4.87 1.84 -8.85
C SER A 78 -3.72 1.57 -9.83
N LYS A 79 -3.69 2.23 -10.98
CA LYS A 79 -2.60 2.07 -11.95
C LYS A 79 -1.30 2.67 -11.43
N SER A 80 -1.36 3.82 -10.76
CA SER A 80 -0.20 4.42 -10.11
C SER A 80 0.31 3.56 -8.97
N LEU A 81 -0.60 2.94 -8.19
CA LEU A 81 -0.23 1.99 -7.15
C LEU A 81 0.50 0.78 -7.73
N LYS A 82 0.02 0.23 -8.84
CA LYS A 82 0.69 -0.87 -9.55
C LYS A 82 2.12 -0.48 -9.93
N LEU A 83 2.30 0.68 -10.54
CA LEU A 83 3.62 1.15 -10.97
C LEU A 83 4.54 1.44 -9.79
N TYR A 84 3.98 1.96 -8.71
CA TYR A 84 4.70 2.18 -7.46
C TYR A 84 5.22 0.86 -6.88
N LEU A 85 4.38 -0.17 -6.79
CA LEU A 85 4.79 -1.48 -6.29
C LEU A 85 5.84 -2.14 -7.19
N VAL A 86 5.72 -1.99 -8.51
CA VAL A 86 6.74 -2.47 -9.47
C VAL A 86 8.09 -1.77 -9.25
N SER A 87 8.08 -0.53 -8.78
CA SER A 87 9.32 0.21 -8.53
C SER A 87 10.21 -0.41 -7.44
N PHE A 88 9.68 -1.29 -6.61
CA PHE A 88 10.47 -2.04 -5.64
C PHE A 88 11.31 -3.17 -6.23
N ARG A 89 11.10 -3.53 -7.48
CA ARG A 89 11.67 -4.75 -8.10
C ARG A 89 13.17 -4.86 -7.93
N ASN A 90 13.92 -3.78 -8.12
CA ASN A 90 15.38 -3.74 -7.95
C ASN A 90 15.81 -3.02 -6.67
N HIS A 91 14.85 -2.73 -5.78
CA HIS A 91 15.12 -2.05 -4.53
C HIS A 91 15.42 -3.07 -3.43
N GLY A 92 16.57 -2.90 -2.77
CA GLY A 92 16.98 -3.75 -1.66
C GLY A 92 16.41 -3.27 -0.34
N ASP A 93 15.49 -4.05 0.23
CA ASP A 93 14.87 -3.74 1.51
C ASP A 93 14.47 -5.01 2.24
N PHE A 94 14.51 -4.99 3.58
CA PHE A 94 14.02 -6.11 4.37
C PHE A 94 12.50 -6.20 4.31
N HIS A 95 11.92 -7.40 4.54
CA HIS A 95 10.48 -7.63 4.48
C HIS A 95 9.72 -6.69 5.41
N GLU A 96 10.23 -6.49 6.63
CA GLU A 96 9.64 -5.64 7.65
C GLU A 96 9.66 -4.16 7.23
N ASP A 97 10.73 -3.72 6.59
CA ASP A 97 10.85 -2.36 6.08
C ASP A 97 9.88 -2.09 4.94
N VAL A 98 9.74 -3.05 4.01
CA VAL A 98 8.86 -2.91 2.85
C VAL A 98 7.44 -2.53 3.24
N VAL A 99 6.80 -3.26 4.16
CA VAL A 99 5.42 -2.98 4.56
C VAL A 99 5.28 -1.63 5.26
N ASN A 100 6.30 -1.25 6.05
CA ASN A 100 6.32 0.04 6.72
C ASN A 100 6.51 1.20 5.73
N VAL A 101 7.38 1.05 4.76
CA VAL A 101 7.62 2.05 3.71
C VAL A 101 6.35 2.26 2.89
N ILE A 102 5.70 1.17 2.45
CA ILE A 102 4.44 1.25 1.69
C ILE A 102 3.37 1.98 2.51
N MET A 103 3.20 1.61 3.78
CA MET A 103 2.22 2.25 4.65
C MET A 103 2.49 3.75 4.82
N LYS A 104 3.73 4.12 5.10
CA LYS A 104 4.12 5.53 5.29
C LYS A 104 3.93 6.36 4.04
N ASP A 105 4.26 5.82 2.88
CA ASP A 105 4.06 6.50 1.60
C ASP A 105 2.58 6.76 1.33
N LEU A 106 1.72 5.76 1.61
CA LEU A 106 0.29 5.89 1.42
C LEU A 106 -0.37 6.81 2.45
N ILE A 107 0.11 6.83 3.69
CA ILE A 107 -0.33 7.81 4.69
C ILE A 107 -0.01 9.23 4.23
N ARG A 108 1.21 9.46 3.78
CA ARG A 108 1.64 10.78 3.29
C ARG A 108 0.84 11.21 2.07
N LEU A 109 0.53 10.26 1.19
CA LEU A 109 -0.21 10.52 -0.04
C LEU A 109 -1.67 10.89 0.23
N MET A 110 -2.35 10.13 1.09
CA MET A 110 -3.82 10.17 1.21
C MET A 110 -4.34 10.76 2.52
N ASP A 111 -3.55 10.76 3.58
CA ASP A 111 -4.03 11.05 4.95
C ASP A 111 -5.31 10.25 5.27
N PRO A 112 -5.28 8.91 5.22
CA PRO A 112 -6.47 8.09 5.40
C PRO A 112 -6.95 8.10 6.85
N LYS A 113 -8.20 7.73 7.08
CA LYS A 113 -8.73 7.53 8.43
C LYS A 113 -8.10 6.32 9.10
N TYR A 114 -7.87 5.28 8.30
CA TYR A 114 -7.23 4.03 8.71
C TYR A 114 -6.50 3.42 7.53
N ILE A 115 -5.38 2.76 7.79
CA ILE A 115 -4.68 1.94 6.79
C ILE A 115 -3.94 0.79 7.47
N GLU A 116 -3.92 -0.34 6.80
CA GLU A 116 -3.07 -1.47 7.13
C GLU A 116 -2.36 -2.00 5.89
N VAL A 117 -1.15 -2.49 6.09
CA VAL A 117 -0.37 -3.16 5.05
C VAL A 117 0.13 -4.47 5.63
N TRP A 118 -0.18 -5.57 4.96
CA TRP A 118 0.22 -6.91 5.35
C TRP A 118 0.98 -7.56 4.20
N GLY A 119 2.24 -7.92 4.44
CA GLY A 119 3.05 -8.63 3.46
C GLY A 119 3.12 -10.11 3.80
N LYS A 120 2.75 -10.97 2.84
CA LYS A 120 2.95 -12.42 2.95
C LYS A 120 4.04 -12.81 1.97
N PHE A 121 5.25 -12.98 2.48
CA PHE A 121 6.42 -13.33 1.69
C PHE A 121 6.56 -14.85 1.54
N LEU A 122 7.06 -15.28 0.39
CA LEU A 122 7.37 -16.69 0.16
C LEU A 122 8.48 -17.15 1.12
N PRO A 123 8.38 -18.38 1.67
CA PRO A 123 9.37 -18.90 2.61
C PRO A 123 10.75 -19.01 2.00
N ARG A 124 11.76 -18.74 2.83
CA ARG A 124 13.17 -19.04 2.55
C ARG A 124 13.70 -19.96 3.63
N GLY A 125 14.29 -21.08 3.22
CA GLY A 125 14.78 -22.08 4.18
C GLY A 125 13.68 -22.60 5.11
N GLY A 126 12.43 -22.64 4.64
CA GLY A 126 11.27 -23.07 5.44
C GLY A 126 10.72 -22.02 6.38
N ILE A 127 11.26 -20.78 6.39
CA ILE A 127 10.81 -19.69 7.25
C ILE A 127 10.06 -18.66 6.42
N SER A 128 8.79 -18.42 6.74
CA SER A 128 8.03 -17.29 6.21
C SER A 128 8.10 -16.11 7.16
N ILE A 129 8.10 -14.90 6.60
CA ILE A 129 8.06 -13.64 7.36
C ILE A 129 6.89 -12.84 6.80
N ASP A 130 5.89 -12.61 7.65
CA ASP A 130 4.64 -11.98 7.25
C ASP A 130 4.39 -10.71 8.07
N PRO A 131 5.13 -9.62 7.82
CA PRO A 131 5.00 -8.40 8.61
C PRO A 131 3.64 -7.72 8.37
N TYR A 132 3.09 -7.17 9.44
CA TYR A 132 1.84 -6.44 9.45
C TYR A 132 2.04 -5.09 10.14
N ALA A 133 1.63 -4.03 9.47
CA ALA A 133 1.66 -2.68 10.02
C ALA A 133 0.31 -2.02 9.82
N ASN A 134 -0.11 -1.19 10.78
CA ASN A 134 -1.33 -0.43 10.63
C ASN A 134 -1.23 0.96 11.29
N TYR A 135 -2.18 1.81 10.94
CA TYR A 135 -2.30 3.16 11.43
C TYR A 135 -3.77 3.56 11.47
N GLY A 136 -4.20 4.10 12.58
CA GLY A 136 -5.50 4.75 12.74
C GLY A 136 -5.28 6.22 13.11
N ARG A 137 -6.06 7.12 12.50
CA ARG A 137 -5.91 8.56 12.74
C ARG A 137 -6.03 8.86 14.23
N PRO A 138 -5.02 9.51 14.86
CA PRO A 138 -5.02 9.82 16.29
C PRO A 138 -6.24 10.66 16.70
N GLY A 139 -6.76 10.38 17.90
CA GLY A 139 -7.91 11.09 18.44
C GLY A 139 -9.26 10.72 17.83
N THR A 140 -9.32 9.67 17.03
CA THR A 140 -10.54 9.16 16.39
C THR A 140 -10.79 7.70 16.79
N LYS A 141 -12.00 7.20 16.46
CA LYS A 141 -12.33 5.77 16.65
C LYS A 141 -11.40 4.82 15.88
N PHE A 142 -10.71 5.31 14.85
CA PHE A 142 -9.80 4.50 14.03
C PHE A 142 -8.49 4.18 14.76
N GLU A 143 -8.10 4.96 15.75
CA GLU A 143 -6.98 4.63 16.64
C GLU A 143 -7.28 3.35 17.42
N GLN A 144 -8.49 3.20 17.94
CA GLN A 144 -8.94 1.96 18.61
C GLN A 144 -9.07 0.80 17.62
N LEU A 145 -9.56 1.05 16.42
CA LEU A 145 -9.62 0.05 15.36
C LEU A 145 -8.22 -0.52 15.05
N ALA A 146 -7.22 0.36 14.95
CA ALA A 146 -5.84 -0.06 14.72
C ALA A 146 -5.34 -1.00 15.82
N TRP A 147 -5.63 -0.70 17.07
CA TRP A 147 -5.29 -1.56 18.20
C TRP A 147 -5.97 -2.93 18.13
N HIS A 148 -7.28 -2.96 17.86
CA HIS A 148 -8.03 -4.21 17.75
C HIS A 148 -7.55 -5.07 16.58
N ARG A 149 -7.23 -4.46 15.45
CA ARG A 149 -6.70 -5.18 14.29
C ARG A 149 -5.33 -5.78 14.60
N SER A 150 -4.49 -5.09 15.35
CA SER A 150 -3.20 -5.61 15.80
C SER A 150 -3.37 -6.79 16.77
N GLU A 151 -4.34 -6.73 17.68
CA GLU A 151 -4.65 -7.84 18.59
C GLU A 151 -5.10 -9.09 17.84
N GLU A 152 -5.94 -8.95 16.80
CA GLU A 152 -6.38 -10.07 15.95
C GLU A 152 -5.17 -10.78 15.34
N HIS A 153 -4.18 -10.05 14.83
CA HIS A 153 -2.96 -10.64 14.26
C HIS A 153 -2.08 -11.31 15.31
N THR A 154 -2.09 -10.85 16.54
CA THR A 154 -1.36 -11.47 17.64
C THR A 154 -2.01 -12.76 18.10
N SER A 155 -3.34 -12.82 18.14
CA SER A 155 -4.09 -14.00 18.62
C SER A 155 -4.08 -15.20 17.67
N GLU A 156 -3.69 -15.00 16.41
CA GLU A 156 -3.52 -16.07 15.43
C GLU A 156 -2.20 -16.85 15.59
N LEU A 157 -1.32 -16.39 16.48
CA LEU A 157 -0.07 -17.05 16.81
C LEU A 157 -0.25 -18.09 17.92
#